data_6b9b758b7c9877a284b22a3ab570eef3
#
_entry.id   6b9b758b7c9877a284b22a3ab570eef3
#
_cell.length_a   1.000
_cell.length_b   1.000
_cell.length_c   1.000
_cell.angle_alpha   90.00
_cell.angle_beta   90.00
_cell.angle_gamma   90.00
#
_symmetry.space_group_name_H-M   'P 1'
#
loop_
_entity.id
_entity.type
_entity.pdbx_description
1 polymer ?
#
loop_
_entity_poly.entity_id
_entity_poly.type
_entity_poly.pdbx_seq_one_letter_code
_entity_poly.pdbx_strand_id
1 'polypeptide(L)'
;MPELRKDPIVGRWVIISTDRAKRPTDFAREKNEIRGGFCPFCYGNEAKTPPEILAYRPNSNGGGAAGRDTSGWTVRVVPNKFPALGIEGTLNRQAEGMFDRMNGVGAHEVIVETPQHEMSLATLPERAVEDVLWAYRDRKSVV
;
A
#
# COMPACT_ATOMS: atom_id res chain seq x y z
N MET A 1 18.42 -3.81 5.99
CA MET A 1 17.19 -4.56 6.31
C MET A 1 16.36 -3.69 7.24
N PRO A 2 15.05 -3.57 7.06
CA PRO A 2 14.22 -2.80 7.98
C PRO A 2 14.18 -3.47 9.36
N GLU A 3 14.05 -2.65 10.40
CA GLU A 3 13.93 -3.11 11.78
C GLU A 3 12.83 -2.37 12.51
N LEU A 4 12.32 -2.98 13.57
CA LEU A 4 11.40 -2.38 14.53
C LEU A 4 12.14 -2.13 15.83
N ARG A 5 12.01 -0.93 16.37
CA ARG A 5 12.53 -0.54 17.69
C ARG A 5 11.39 -0.13 18.59
N LYS A 6 11.43 -0.58 19.82
CA LYS A 6 10.44 -0.22 20.83
C LYS A 6 10.87 1.03 21.58
N ASP A 7 9.97 2.00 21.61
CA ASP A 7 10.12 3.18 22.44
C ASP A 7 10.00 2.75 23.93
N PRO A 8 11.02 2.98 24.75
CA PRO A 8 11.02 2.50 26.14
C PRO A 8 10.07 3.30 27.04
N ILE A 9 9.63 4.50 26.63
CA ILE A 9 8.77 5.37 27.43
C ILE A 9 7.30 5.04 27.19
N VAL A 10 6.86 5.05 25.91
CA VAL A 10 5.45 4.84 25.56
C VAL A 10 5.14 3.42 25.07
N GLY A 11 6.16 2.57 24.94
CA GLY A 11 5.99 1.16 24.54
C GLY A 11 5.61 0.93 23.08
N ARG A 12 5.65 1.96 22.23
CA ARG A 12 5.34 1.83 20.79
C ARG A 12 6.50 1.23 20.02
N TRP A 13 6.15 0.40 19.02
CA TRP A 13 7.10 -0.03 18.01
C TRP A 13 7.20 0.99 16.89
N VAL A 14 8.44 1.34 16.52
CA VAL A 14 8.76 2.29 15.46
C VAL A 14 9.49 1.56 14.35
N ILE A 15 9.08 1.77 13.11
CA ILE A 15 9.73 1.20 11.94
C ILE A 15 10.95 2.04 11.57
N ILE A 16 12.12 1.42 11.53
CA ILE A 16 13.36 2.01 11.03
C ILE A 16 13.70 1.33 9.70
N SER A 17 13.59 2.08 8.61
CA SER A 17 13.87 1.58 7.27
C SER A 17 14.84 2.51 6.55
N THR A 18 16.12 2.13 6.55
CA THR A 18 17.19 2.87 5.88
C THR A 18 17.08 2.83 4.36
N ASP A 19 16.48 1.76 3.82
CA ASP A 19 16.30 1.61 2.38
C ASP A 19 15.34 2.64 1.77
N ARG A 20 14.45 3.19 2.60
CA ARG A 20 13.54 4.27 2.18
C ARG A 20 14.24 5.62 2.01
N ALA A 21 15.45 5.79 2.52
CA ALA A 21 16.25 6.99 2.26
C ALA A 21 16.65 7.13 0.78
N LYS A 22 16.58 6.05 0.00
CA LYS A 22 16.77 6.03 -1.46
C LYS A 22 15.52 6.45 -2.24
N ARG A 23 14.43 6.75 -1.55
CA ARG A 23 13.20 7.25 -2.15
C ARG A 23 13.48 8.63 -2.76
N PRO A 24 13.05 8.91 -4.00
CA PRO A 24 13.14 10.25 -4.54
C PRO A 24 12.49 11.24 -3.56
N THR A 25 13.22 12.27 -3.19
CA THR A 25 12.73 13.33 -2.30
C THR A 25 11.92 14.34 -3.10
N ASP A 26 10.79 13.92 -3.63
CA ASP A 26 9.84 14.82 -4.30
C ASP A 26 8.93 15.56 -3.31
N PHE A 27 9.46 15.89 -2.14
CA PHE A 27 8.78 16.74 -1.16
C PHE A 27 9.03 18.24 -1.39
N ALA A 28 9.28 18.68 -2.60
CA ALA A 28 9.03 20.04 -2.96
C ALA A 28 7.52 20.26 -2.83
N ARG A 29 7.10 21.04 -1.84
CA ARG A 29 5.72 21.50 -1.68
C ARG A 29 5.37 22.42 -2.84
N GLU A 30 5.18 21.86 -4.01
CA GLU A 30 4.48 22.54 -5.08
C GLU A 30 2.99 22.45 -4.79
N LYS A 31 2.31 23.59 -4.90
CA LYS A 31 0.86 23.73 -4.80
C LYS A 31 0.19 22.58 -5.55
N ASN A 32 -0.86 22.01 -4.94
CA ASN A 32 -1.74 20.99 -5.51
C ASN A 32 -2.42 21.49 -6.80
N GLU A 33 -1.65 21.69 -7.83
CA GLU A 33 -2.19 21.69 -9.18
C GLU A 33 -2.31 20.22 -9.57
N ILE A 34 -3.54 19.76 -9.78
CA ILE A 34 -3.85 18.50 -10.43
C ILE A 34 -3.25 18.59 -11.84
N ARG A 35 -1.95 18.34 -11.95
CA ARG A 35 -1.27 18.32 -13.23
C ARG A 35 -1.60 16.97 -13.85
N GLY A 36 -2.27 17.00 -15.00
CA GLY A 36 -2.49 15.85 -15.87
C GLY A 36 -1.16 15.28 -16.35
N GLY A 37 -0.45 14.58 -15.44
CA GLY A 37 0.80 13.90 -15.69
C GLY A 37 0.61 12.38 -15.60
N PHE A 38 1.67 11.63 -15.96
CA PHE A 38 1.69 10.19 -15.83
C PHE A 38 1.48 9.77 -14.36
N CYS A 39 0.46 8.96 -14.11
CA CYS A 39 0.20 8.36 -12.80
C CYS A 39 0.21 6.83 -12.92
N PRO A 40 1.08 6.12 -12.19
CA PRO A 40 1.16 4.66 -12.27
C PRO A 40 -0.08 3.95 -11.70
N PHE A 41 -0.91 4.66 -10.94
CA PHE A 41 -2.11 4.11 -10.31
C PHE A 41 -3.39 4.36 -11.12
N CYS A 42 -3.31 5.13 -12.20
CA CYS A 42 -4.45 5.38 -13.06
C CYS A 42 -4.73 4.21 -13.99
N TYR A 43 -5.95 4.21 -14.48
CA TYR A 43 -6.44 3.26 -15.47
C TYR A 43 -5.51 3.15 -16.67
N GLY A 44 -5.25 1.93 -17.12
CA GLY A 44 -4.37 1.63 -18.26
C GLY A 44 -2.87 1.58 -17.91
N ASN A 45 -2.51 1.82 -16.65
CA ASN A 45 -1.12 1.79 -16.18
C ASN A 45 -0.84 0.60 -15.24
N GLU A 46 -1.66 -0.45 -15.28
CA GLU A 46 -1.57 -1.60 -14.38
C GLU A 46 -0.18 -2.26 -14.42
N ALA A 47 0.46 -2.30 -15.59
CA ALA A 47 1.81 -2.85 -15.76
C ALA A 47 2.93 -1.97 -15.17
N LYS A 48 2.63 -0.77 -14.68
CA LYS A 48 3.62 0.17 -14.10
C LYS A 48 3.76 0.03 -12.59
N THR A 49 2.92 -0.78 -11.97
CA THR A 49 2.96 -1.12 -10.54
C THR A 49 3.45 -2.56 -10.36
N PRO A 50 3.89 -2.96 -9.16
CA PRO A 50 4.06 -4.37 -8.85
C PRO A 50 2.76 -5.16 -9.09
N PRO A 51 2.85 -6.49 -9.32
CA PRO A 51 1.66 -7.32 -9.55
C PRO A 51 0.62 -7.17 -8.44
N GLU A 52 -0.65 -7.08 -8.82
CA GLU A 52 -1.73 -6.90 -7.86
C GLU A 52 -1.89 -8.09 -6.92
N ILE A 53 -2.22 -7.78 -5.67
CA ILE A 53 -2.56 -8.77 -4.63
C ILE A 53 -4.05 -9.06 -4.68
N LEU A 54 -4.85 -8.01 -4.81
CA LEU A 54 -6.30 -8.02 -4.80
C LEU A 54 -6.83 -6.94 -5.74
N ALA A 55 -7.92 -7.22 -6.45
CA ALA A 55 -8.67 -6.19 -7.16
C ALA A 55 -10.16 -6.52 -7.19
N TYR A 56 -10.99 -5.50 -7.03
CA TYR A 56 -12.44 -5.61 -7.19
C TYR A 56 -12.82 -5.22 -8.61
N ARG A 57 -13.54 -6.13 -9.32
CA ARG A 57 -13.98 -5.96 -10.69
C ARG A 57 -15.47 -6.28 -10.80
N PRO A 58 -16.36 -5.27 -10.72
CA PRO A 58 -17.82 -5.48 -10.66
C PRO A 58 -18.39 -6.20 -11.89
N ASN A 59 -17.72 -6.12 -13.03
CA ASN A 59 -18.19 -6.72 -14.28
C ASN A 59 -17.62 -8.12 -14.57
N SER A 60 -16.95 -8.75 -13.61
CA SER A 60 -16.57 -10.17 -13.74
C SER A 60 -17.77 -11.08 -13.52
N ASN A 61 -18.85 -10.88 -14.32
CA ASN A 61 -20.00 -11.75 -14.33
C ASN A 61 -19.58 -13.15 -14.77
N GLY A 62 -19.48 -14.03 -13.80
CA GLY A 62 -19.57 -15.47 -13.99
C GLY A 62 -18.54 -16.09 -14.94
N GLY A 63 -17.35 -16.44 -14.49
CA GLY A 63 -16.58 -17.53 -15.06
C GLY A 63 -15.40 -17.20 -15.98
N GLY A 64 -15.07 -15.95 -16.20
CA GLY A 64 -13.76 -15.58 -16.75
C GLY A 64 -13.01 -14.80 -15.69
N ALA A 65 -11.98 -15.38 -15.06
CA ALA A 65 -11.07 -14.61 -14.24
C ALA A 65 -10.48 -13.53 -15.14
N ALA A 66 -10.94 -12.28 -14.99
CA ALA A 66 -10.20 -11.16 -15.51
C ALA A 66 -8.79 -11.33 -14.97
N GLY A 67 -7.80 -11.50 -15.85
CA GLY A 67 -6.45 -11.84 -15.46
C GLY A 67 -5.90 -10.80 -14.47
N ARG A 68 -4.95 -11.18 -13.65
CA ARG A 68 -4.21 -10.24 -12.80
C ARG A 68 -3.68 -9.09 -13.67
N ASP A 69 -3.60 -7.91 -13.06
CA ASP A 69 -3.05 -6.71 -13.69
C ASP A 69 -3.76 -6.28 -14.98
N THR A 70 -5.05 -6.57 -15.06
CA THR A 70 -5.93 -6.13 -16.16
C THR A 70 -6.83 -4.99 -15.72
N SER A 71 -7.34 -4.24 -16.69
CA SER A 71 -8.26 -3.12 -16.46
C SER A 71 -9.65 -3.58 -15.96
N GLY A 72 -10.55 -2.63 -15.67
CA GLY A 72 -11.92 -2.89 -15.21
C GLY A 72 -12.06 -3.02 -13.69
N TRP A 73 -11.03 -2.72 -12.94
CA TRP A 73 -11.07 -2.69 -11.47
C TRP A 73 -11.66 -1.37 -10.94
N THR A 74 -12.24 -1.43 -9.76
CA THR A 74 -12.74 -0.28 -9.00
C THR A 74 -11.84 0.03 -7.80
N VAL A 75 -11.32 -1.02 -7.16
CA VAL A 75 -10.31 -0.94 -6.09
C VAL A 75 -9.20 -1.93 -6.44
N ARG A 76 -7.96 -1.54 -6.20
CA ARG A 76 -6.80 -2.39 -6.50
C ARG A 76 -5.77 -2.30 -5.38
N VAL A 77 -5.22 -3.42 -4.97
CA VAL A 77 -4.18 -3.51 -3.93
C VAL A 77 -2.91 -4.04 -4.56
N VAL A 78 -1.83 -3.32 -4.38
CA VAL A 78 -0.51 -3.67 -4.90
C VAL A 78 0.55 -3.59 -3.79
N PRO A 79 1.63 -4.38 -3.86
CA PRO A 79 2.76 -4.21 -2.96
C PRO A 79 3.35 -2.81 -3.11
N ASN A 80 3.80 -2.21 -2.02
CA ASN A 80 4.54 -0.95 -2.12
C ASN A 80 5.88 -1.21 -2.81
N LYS A 81 6.20 -0.46 -3.85
CA LYS A 81 7.49 -0.56 -4.57
C LYS A 81 8.69 -0.25 -3.67
N PHE A 82 8.48 0.57 -2.64
CA PHE A 82 9.50 0.94 -1.65
C PHE A 82 9.02 0.56 -0.25
N PRO A 83 8.99 -0.74 0.08
CA PRO A 83 8.40 -1.21 1.31
C PRO A 83 9.20 -0.76 2.53
N ALA A 84 8.51 -0.48 3.62
CA ALA A 84 9.12 -0.19 4.91
C ALA A 84 9.39 -1.47 5.73
N LEU A 85 8.79 -2.59 5.34
CA LEU A 85 8.90 -3.90 5.97
C LEU A 85 9.23 -4.95 4.91
N GLY A 86 9.91 -6.01 5.30
CA GLY A 86 10.12 -7.19 4.44
C GLY A 86 8.98 -8.19 4.63
N ILE A 87 8.43 -8.71 3.52
CA ILE A 87 7.30 -9.65 3.60
C ILE A 87 7.69 -11.01 4.17
N GLU A 88 8.96 -11.40 4.02
CA GLU A 88 9.50 -12.67 4.50
C GLU A 88 10.63 -12.43 5.50
N GLY A 89 10.77 -13.33 6.46
CA GLY A 89 11.84 -13.30 7.44
C GLY A 89 11.40 -13.79 8.81
N THR A 90 12.35 -13.85 9.72
CA THR A 90 12.12 -14.15 11.14
C THR A 90 12.15 -12.85 11.94
N LEU A 91 11.32 -12.73 12.96
CA LEU A 91 11.25 -11.53 13.80
C LEU A 91 12.55 -11.27 14.55
N ASN A 92 13.30 -12.31 14.91
CA ASN A 92 14.59 -12.20 15.61
C ASN A 92 14.57 -11.15 16.73
N ARG A 93 13.67 -11.33 17.69
CA ARG A 93 13.51 -10.38 18.82
C ARG A 93 14.76 -10.38 19.68
N GLN A 94 15.27 -9.19 19.97
CA GLN A 94 16.48 -8.99 20.75
C GLN A 94 16.26 -7.86 21.77
N ALA A 95 16.85 -8.01 22.95
CA ALA A 95 16.98 -6.93 23.92
C ALA A 95 18.39 -6.36 23.82
N GLU A 96 18.51 -5.04 23.77
CA GLU A 96 19.78 -4.31 23.73
C GLU A 96 19.75 -3.21 24.80
N GLY A 97 20.27 -3.54 26.00
CA GLY A 97 20.12 -2.68 27.17
C GLY A 97 18.65 -2.50 27.55
N MET A 98 18.18 -1.26 27.58
CA MET A 98 16.78 -0.93 27.87
C MET A 98 15.88 -0.95 26.62
N PHE A 99 16.43 -1.26 25.46
CA PHE A 99 15.70 -1.21 24.19
C PHE A 99 15.40 -2.61 23.68
N ASP A 100 14.20 -2.80 23.18
CA ASP A 100 13.83 -3.98 22.40
C ASP A 100 13.90 -3.64 20.91
N ARG A 101 14.44 -4.58 20.13
CA ARG A 101 14.44 -4.52 18.67
C ARG A 101 14.03 -5.85 18.06
N MET A 102 13.54 -5.80 16.84
CA MET A 102 13.29 -6.98 16.03
C MET A 102 13.37 -6.64 14.54
N ASN A 103 13.48 -7.66 13.70
CA ASN A 103 13.44 -7.46 12.26
C ASN A 103 12.08 -6.92 11.83
N GLY A 104 12.09 -6.01 10.86
CA GLY A 104 10.89 -5.41 10.29
C GLY A 104 10.23 -6.36 9.27
N VAL A 105 9.52 -7.36 9.78
CA VAL A 105 8.78 -8.34 8.96
C VAL A 105 7.31 -7.93 8.91
N GLY A 106 6.74 -7.88 7.70
CA GLY A 106 5.34 -7.55 7.47
C GLY A 106 5.07 -7.09 6.04
N ALA A 107 3.80 -7.07 5.66
CA ALA A 107 3.36 -6.55 4.38
C ALA A 107 3.28 -5.02 4.42
N HIS A 108 3.72 -4.38 3.33
CA HIS A 108 3.52 -2.95 3.11
C HIS A 108 2.90 -2.76 1.73
N GLU A 109 1.63 -2.45 1.71
CA GLU A 109 0.80 -2.41 0.52
C GLU A 109 0.23 -1.02 0.26
N VAL A 110 -0.16 -0.77 -0.97
CA VAL A 110 -0.88 0.42 -1.41
C VAL A 110 -2.27 0.00 -1.87
N ILE A 111 -3.29 0.59 -1.28
CA ILE A 111 -4.68 0.41 -1.72
C ILE A 111 -5.02 1.59 -2.63
N VAL A 112 -5.25 1.29 -3.90
CA VAL A 112 -5.67 2.26 -4.91
C VAL A 112 -7.19 2.33 -4.88
N GLU A 113 -7.73 3.42 -4.37
CA GLU A 113 -9.16 3.58 -4.04
C GLU A 113 -10.04 3.79 -5.28
N THR A 114 -9.44 4.24 -6.37
CA THR A 114 -10.13 4.50 -7.63
C THR A 114 -9.14 4.53 -8.79
N PRO A 115 -9.52 4.06 -9.99
CA PRO A 115 -8.71 4.21 -11.20
C PRO A 115 -8.74 5.63 -11.78
N GLN A 116 -9.62 6.49 -11.29
CA GLN A 116 -9.81 7.86 -11.79
C GLN A 116 -8.97 8.84 -10.97
N HIS A 117 -8.03 9.51 -11.64
CA HIS A 117 -7.05 10.38 -10.98
C HIS A 117 -7.67 11.53 -10.17
N GLU A 118 -8.76 12.08 -10.65
CA GLU A 118 -9.39 13.27 -10.07
C GLU A 118 -10.43 12.98 -8.98
N MET A 119 -10.74 11.70 -8.77
CA MET A 119 -11.68 11.30 -7.74
C MET A 119 -11.00 11.14 -6.38
N SER A 120 -11.75 11.40 -5.34
CA SER A 120 -11.34 11.17 -3.95
C SER A 120 -12.45 10.43 -3.19
N LEU A 121 -12.17 9.91 -2.01
CA LEU A 121 -13.19 9.26 -1.17
C LEU A 121 -14.44 10.13 -0.98
N ALA A 122 -14.25 11.46 -0.91
CA ALA A 122 -15.37 12.40 -0.74
C ALA A 122 -16.27 12.55 -1.97
N THR A 123 -15.76 12.19 -3.16
CA THR A 123 -16.49 12.33 -4.44
C THR A 123 -16.89 10.99 -5.05
N LEU A 124 -16.43 9.88 -4.47
CA LEU A 124 -16.81 8.54 -4.91
C LEU A 124 -18.28 8.24 -4.58
N PRO A 125 -18.97 7.45 -5.42
CA PRO A 125 -20.27 6.90 -5.08
C PRO A 125 -20.18 6.04 -3.79
N GLU A 126 -21.26 6.02 -3.01
CA GLU A 126 -21.32 5.28 -1.74
C GLU A 126 -20.87 3.81 -1.88
N ARG A 127 -21.31 3.14 -2.91
CA ARG A 127 -20.89 1.75 -3.20
C ARG A 127 -19.37 1.61 -3.38
N ALA A 128 -18.74 2.56 -4.05
CA ALA A 128 -17.29 2.54 -4.25
C ALA A 128 -16.53 2.78 -2.94
N VAL A 129 -17.05 3.66 -2.07
CA VAL A 129 -16.50 3.86 -0.71
C VAL A 129 -16.64 2.58 0.12
N GLU A 130 -17.77 1.90 0.03
CA GLU A 130 -17.98 0.61 0.70
C GLU A 130 -16.94 -0.42 0.25
N ASP A 131 -16.69 -0.55 -1.04
CA ASP A 131 -15.67 -1.46 -1.58
C ASP A 131 -14.26 -1.13 -1.08
N VAL A 132 -13.92 0.15 -0.94
CA VAL A 132 -12.65 0.59 -0.34
C VAL A 132 -12.55 0.16 1.12
N LEU A 133 -13.61 0.34 1.90
CA LEU A 133 -13.64 -0.08 3.31
C LEU A 133 -13.52 -1.60 3.47
N TRP A 134 -14.13 -2.36 2.57
CA TRP A 134 -13.96 -3.81 2.52
C TRP A 134 -12.52 -4.20 2.21
N ALA A 135 -11.86 -3.52 1.28
CA ALA A 135 -10.45 -3.74 0.98
C ALA A 135 -9.57 -3.43 2.21
N TYR A 136 -9.82 -2.34 2.93
CA TYR A 136 -9.10 -2.00 4.16
C TYR A 136 -9.25 -3.09 5.23
N ARG A 137 -10.47 -3.57 5.43
CA ARG A 137 -10.75 -4.64 6.38
C ARG A 137 -10.02 -5.93 6.00
N ASP A 138 -10.07 -6.33 4.73
CA ASP A 138 -9.43 -7.53 4.23
C ASP A 138 -7.92 -7.46 4.43
N ARG A 139 -7.28 -6.37 4.02
CA ARG A 139 -5.82 -6.23 4.10
C ARG A 139 -5.31 -6.08 5.53
N LYS A 140 -6.07 -5.44 6.41
CA LYS A 140 -5.72 -5.32 7.83
C LYS A 140 -5.73 -6.64 8.57
N SER A 141 -6.54 -7.61 8.15
CA SER A 141 -6.66 -8.91 8.83
C SER A 141 -5.51 -9.87 8.50
N VAL A 142 -4.67 -9.54 7.52
CA VAL A 142 -3.53 -10.35 7.08
C VAL A 142 -2.23 -10.00 7.81
N VAL A 143 -2.23 -8.93 8.62
CA VAL A 143 -1.04 -8.45 9.36
C VAL A 143 -1.08 -8.89 10.82
#